data_d19a33cdfa15f2f82c67787b5c63f3dc
#
_entry.id   d19a33cdfa15f2f82c67787b5c63f3dc
#
_cell.length_a   1.000
_cell.length_b   1.000
_cell.length_c   1.000
_cell.angle_alpha   90.00
_cell.angle_beta   90.00
_cell.angle_gamma   90.00
#
_symmetry.space_group_name_H-M   'P 1'
#
loop_
_entity.id
_entity.type
_entity.pdbx_description
1 polymer ?
#
loop_
_entity_poly.entity_id
_entity_poly.type
_entity_poly.pdbx_seq_one_letter_code
_entity_poly.pdbx_strand_id
1 'polypeptide(L)'
;MSPSDLPAPPPALFPDASSRTRVDDALTRALLAAGERVARGTVIPTLDREKLRRELAQFDFAVPRSLDELMKWTIERLEHGVVHMNHPRYFGLFNPAANFPAQCADRIAGAFNPQLASSGSSPAPVEIEAHVIRAHRATRGPAARERGPLHHERFGGELHGAHLRADARRAAL
;
A
#
# COMPACT_ATOMS: atom_id res chain seq x y z
N MET A 1 -26.19 -17.91 17.23
CA MET A 1 -24.82 -18.44 17.10
C MET A 1 -23.95 -17.70 18.10
N SER A 2 -23.41 -18.41 19.10
CA SER A 2 -22.53 -17.80 20.10
C SER A 2 -21.18 -17.45 19.47
N PRO A 3 -20.46 -16.39 19.93
CA PRO A 3 -19.08 -16.12 19.47
C PRO A 3 -18.11 -17.30 19.61
N SER A 4 -18.42 -18.24 20.52
CA SER A 4 -17.68 -19.49 20.73
C SER A 4 -17.88 -20.55 19.66
N ASP A 5 -18.89 -20.41 18.78
CA ASP A 5 -19.21 -21.38 17.74
C ASP A 5 -18.52 -21.13 16.42
N LEU A 6 -17.74 -20.03 16.32
CA LEU A 6 -16.96 -19.73 15.13
C LEU A 6 -15.71 -20.61 15.09
N PRO A 7 -15.38 -21.24 13.94
CA PRO A 7 -14.15 -21.98 13.80
C PRO A 7 -12.95 -21.08 14.05
N ALA A 8 -11.93 -21.57 14.72
CA ALA A 8 -10.70 -20.83 14.90
C ALA A 8 -10.12 -20.41 13.55
N PRO A 9 -9.68 -19.16 13.40
CA PRO A 9 -9.11 -18.70 12.13
C PRO A 9 -7.89 -19.53 11.76
N PRO A 10 -7.64 -19.76 10.45
CA PRO A 10 -6.48 -20.53 10.01
C PRO A 10 -5.18 -19.95 10.59
N PRO A 11 -4.28 -20.75 11.17
CA PRO A 11 -3.01 -20.27 11.75
C PRO A 11 -2.14 -19.51 10.76
N ALA A 12 -2.26 -19.80 9.47
CA ALA A 12 -1.56 -19.10 8.39
C ALA A 12 -1.96 -17.62 8.27
N LEU A 13 -3.20 -17.25 8.61
CA LEU A 13 -3.67 -15.86 8.55
C LEU A 13 -3.35 -15.07 9.83
N PHE A 14 -3.25 -15.76 10.96
CA PHE A 14 -2.98 -15.16 12.26
C PHE A 14 -1.85 -15.92 12.98
N PRO A 15 -0.63 -15.89 12.44
CA PRO A 15 0.50 -16.59 13.04
C PRO A 15 0.87 -16.01 14.40
N ASP A 16 1.50 -16.81 15.24
CA ASP A 16 2.07 -16.34 16.49
C ASP A 16 3.19 -15.31 16.29
N ALA A 17 3.61 -14.64 17.37
CA ALA A 17 4.59 -13.57 17.30
C ALA A 17 5.95 -14.04 16.73
N SER A 18 6.38 -15.25 17.05
CA SER A 18 7.66 -15.78 16.58
C SER A 18 7.61 -16.08 15.08
N SER A 19 6.51 -16.65 14.62
CA SER A 19 6.27 -16.90 13.20
C SER A 19 6.14 -15.60 12.39
N ARG A 20 5.48 -14.57 12.94
CA ARG A 20 5.43 -13.23 12.32
C ARG A 20 6.82 -12.65 12.14
N THR A 21 7.64 -12.62 13.17
CA THR A 21 9.00 -12.08 13.11
C THR A 21 9.83 -12.82 12.05
N ARG A 22 9.79 -14.15 12.06
CA ARG A 22 10.50 -14.97 11.07
C ARG A 22 10.11 -14.64 9.64
N VAL A 23 8.81 -14.52 9.36
CA VAL A 23 8.28 -14.21 8.02
C VAL A 23 8.62 -12.79 7.62
N ASP A 24 8.50 -11.82 8.53
CA ASP A 24 8.82 -10.41 8.26
C ASP A 24 10.31 -10.22 7.95
N ASP A 25 11.18 -10.88 8.69
CA ASP A 25 12.63 -10.90 8.42
C ASP A 25 12.95 -11.56 7.08
N ALA A 26 12.28 -12.66 6.75
CA ALA A 26 12.46 -13.35 5.46
C ALA A 26 12.01 -12.47 4.30
N LEU A 27 10.85 -11.82 4.41
CA LEU A 27 10.34 -10.87 3.41
C LEU A 27 11.29 -9.69 3.23
N THR A 28 11.76 -9.10 4.32
CA THR A 28 12.70 -7.97 4.28
C THR A 28 13.98 -8.34 3.53
N ARG A 29 14.58 -9.48 3.86
CA ARG A 29 15.78 -9.98 3.15
C ARG A 29 15.50 -10.25 1.67
N ALA A 30 14.37 -10.86 1.35
CA ALA A 30 13.99 -11.18 -0.03
C ALA A 30 13.82 -9.91 -0.87
N LEU A 31 13.17 -8.87 -0.32
CA LEU A 31 12.97 -7.61 -1.01
C LEU A 31 14.27 -6.83 -1.21
N LEU A 32 15.18 -6.82 -0.23
CA LEU A 32 16.51 -6.22 -0.39
C LEU A 32 17.31 -6.93 -1.51
N ALA A 33 17.34 -8.26 -1.50
CA ALA A 33 18.00 -9.04 -2.52
C ALA A 33 17.37 -8.85 -3.91
N ALA A 34 16.04 -8.75 -3.98
CA ALA A 34 15.33 -8.44 -5.23
C ALA A 34 15.70 -7.05 -5.77
N GLY A 35 15.76 -6.04 -4.90
CA GLY A 35 16.21 -4.69 -5.27
C GLY A 35 17.61 -4.67 -5.87
N GLU A 36 18.55 -5.43 -5.31
CA GLU A 36 19.90 -5.56 -5.85
C GLU A 36 19.93 -6.28 -7.21
N ARG A 37 19.12 -7.33 -7.40
CA ARG A 37 19.00 -8.01 -8.70
C ARG A 37 18.39 -7.11 -9.76
N VAL A 38 17.33 -6.39 -9.41
CA VAL A 38 16.71 -5.39 -10.29
C VAL A 38 17.71 -4.34 -10.72
N ALA A 39 18.48 -3.75 -9.79
CA ALA A 39 19.45 -2.69 -10.11
C ALA A 39 20.57 -3.15 -11.07
N ARG A 40 20.89 -4.45 -11.09
CA ARG A 40 21.89 -5.06 -11.99
C ARG A 40 21.29 -5.65 -13.27
N GLY A 41 20.00 -5.83 -13.31
CA GLY A 41 19.26 -6.50 -14.38
C GLY A 41 18.92 -5.59 -15.56
N THR A 42 17.80 -5.90 -16.21
CA THR A 42 17.23 -5.11 -17.30
C THR A 42 16.16 -4.17 -16.79
N VAL A 43 16.05 -2.99 -17.39
CA VAL A 43 14.99 -2.01 -17.06
C VAL A 43 13.60 -2.56 -17.41
N ILE A 44 13.52 -3.22 -18.56
CA ILE A 44 12.28 -3.80 -19.09
C ILE A 44 12.52 -5.30 -19.30
N PRO A 45 12.13 -6.14 -18.34
CA PRO A 45 12.22 -7.58 -18.51
C PRO A 45 11.22 -8.07 -19.55
N THR A 46 11.55 -9.18 -20.20
CA THR A 46 10.65 -9.83 -21.14
C THR A 46 9.78 -10.85 -20.40
N LEU A 47 8.48 -10.63 -20.37
CA LEU A 47 7.52 -11.53 -19.76
C LEU A 47 6.84 -12.42 -20.81
N ASP A 48 6.97 -13.73 -20.65
CA ASP A 48 6.13 -14.71 -21.35
C ASP A 48 4.75 -14.76 -20.68
N ARG A 49 3.79 -14.02 -21.26
CA ARG A 49 2.42 -13.92 -20.72
C ARG A 49 1.68 -15.26 -20.79
N GLU A 50 1.92 -16.08 -21.80
CA GLU A 50 1.23 -17.37 -21.93
C GLU A 50 1.75 -18.36 -20.87
N LYS A 51 3.05 -18.35 -20.61
CA LYS A 51 3.62 -19.11 -19.50
C LYS A 51 3.04 -18.66 -18.16
N LEU A 52 2.97 -17.37 -17.91
CA LEU A 52 2.39 -16.82 -16.67
C LEU A 52 0.91 -17.21 -16.52
N ARG A 53 0.11 -17.14 -17.58
CA ARG A 53 -1.30 -17.58 -17.56
C ARG A 53 -1.44 -19.06 -17.19
N ARG A 54 -0.58 -19.91 -17.77
CA ARG A 54 -0.55 -21.35 -17.42
C ARG A 54 -0.18 -21.58 -15.96
N GLU A 55 0.79 -20.83 -15.43
CA GLU A 55 1.16 -20.92 -14.01
C GLU A 55 0.01 -20.47 -13.11
N LEU A 56 -0.65 -19.34 -13.44
CA LEU A 56 -1.80 -18.84 -12.69
C LEU A 56 -2.98 -19.80 -12.71
N ALA A 57 -3.22 -20.50 -13.83
CA ALA A 57 -4.28 -21.49 -13.94
C ALA A 57 -4.06 -22.73 -13.02
N GLN A 58 -2.84 -22.92 -12.50
CA GLN A 58 -2.54 -23.98 -11.53
C GLN A 58 -2.86 -23.59 -10.08
N PHE A 59 -3.24 -22.33 -9.82
CA PHE A 59 -3.65 -21.89 -8.50
C PHE A 59 -5.11 -22.31 -8.25
N ASP A 60 -5.29 -23.33 -7.41
CA ASP A 60 -6.58 -23.70 -6.87
C ASP A 60 -6.80 -22.92 -5.57
N PHE A 61 -7.75 -21.98 -5.58
CA PHE A 61 -8.07 -21.15 -4.40
C PHE A 61 -8.74 -21.94 -3.27
N ALA A 62 -9.16 -23.18 -3.51
CA ALA A 62 -9.66 -24.09 -2.48
C ALA A 62 -8.51 -24.79 -1.72
N VAL A 63 -7.29 -24.78 -2.25
CA VAL A 63 -6.11 -25.43 -1.65
C VAL A 63 -5.17 -24.38 -1.04
N PRO A 64 -5.00 -24.39 0.30
CA PRO A 64 -4.08 -23.48 0.97
C PRO A 64 -2.63 -23.69 0.49
N ARG A 65 -1.90 -22.59 0.29
CA ARG A 65 -0.46 -22.60 0.01
C ARG A 65 0.30 -21.92 1.14
N SER A 66 1.57 -22.27 1.31
CA SER A 66 2.40 -21.62 2.33
C SER A 66 2.66 -20.16 1.95
N LEU A 67 2.71 -19.28 2.96
CA LEU A 67 3.01 -17.86 2.77
C LEU A 67 4.41 -17.67 2.18
N ASP A 68 5.39 -18.48 2.59
CA ASP A 68 6.77 -18.41 2.09
C ASP A 68 6.84 -18.70 0.57
N GLU A 69 6.10 -19.72 0.10
CA GLU A 69 5.99 -20.03 -1.35
C GLU A 69 5.32 -18.91 -2.13
N LEU A 70 4.23 -18.35 -1.60
CA LEU A 70 3.51 -17.25 -2.25
C LEU A 70 4.36 -15.98 -2.33
N MET A 71 5.06 -15.62 -1.26
CA MET A 71 5.97 -14.48 -1.25
C MET A 71 7.09 -14.65 -2.28
N LYS A 72 7.74 -15.81 -2.29
CA LYS A 72 8.81 -16.11 -3.24
C LYS A 72 8.30 -16.03 -4.68
N TRP A 73 7.19 -16.70 -4.97
CA TRP A 73 6.59 -16.70 -6.31
C TRP A 73 6.23 -15.29 -6.76
N THR A 74 5.61 -14.49 -5.88
CA THR A 74 5.20 -13.12 -6.18
C THR A 74 6.40 -12.23 -6.49
N ILE A 75 7.44 -12.27 -5.66
CA ILE A 75 8.66 -11.48 -5.86
C ILE A 75 9.31 -11.84 -7.20
N GLU A 76 9.47 -13.13 -7.50
CA GLU A 76 10.05 -13.59 -8.77
C GLU A 76 9.21 -13.12 -9.97
N ARG A 77 7.87 -13.13 -9.88
CA ARG A 77 7.01 -12.65 -10.98
C ARG A 77 7.12 -11.14 -11.15
N LEU A 78 7.22 -10.37 -10.06
CA LEU A 78 7.41 -8.93 -10.14
C LEU A 78 8.80 -8.55 -10.69
N GLU A 79 9.86 -9.26 -10.31
CA GLU A 79 11.20 -9.06 -10.88
C GLU A 79 11.25 -9.25 -12.41
N HIS A 80 10.42 -10.14 -12.95
CA HIS A 80 10.43 -10.48 -14.37
C HIS A 80 9.22 -9.94 -15.15
N GLY A 81 8.28 -9.29 -14.46
CA GLY A 81 6.99 -8.92 -15.06
C GLY A 81 6.65 -7.44 -15.03
N VAL A 82 7.48 -6.59 -14.43
CA VAL A 82 7.23 -5.14 -14.36
C VAL A 82 8.36 -4.34 -15.00
N VAL A 83 8.06 -3.15 -15.47
CA VAL A 83 9.08 -2.16 -15.83
C VAL A 83 9.68 -1.60 -14.54
N HIS A 84 10.98 -1.72 -14.38
CA HIS A 84 11.66 -1.37 -13.14
C HIS A 84 11.95 0.13 -13.06
N MET A 85 10.99 0.90 -12.56
CA MET A 85 11.12 2.35 -12.37
C MET A 85 12.21 2.71 -11.36
N ASN A 86 12.57 1.79 -10.45
CA ASN A 86 13.65 1.94 -9.48
C ASN A 86 15.05 1.67 -10.07
N HIS A 87 15.12 1.23 -11.34
CA HIS A 87 16.39 0.89 -11.96
C HIS A 87 17.23 2.14 -12.24
N PRO A 88 18.55 2.17 -11.94
CA PRO A 88 19.41 3.36 -12.17
C PRO A 88 19.44 3.87 -13.61
N ARG A 89 19.13 3.02 -14.58
CA ARG A 89 19.07 3.36 -16.02
C ARG A 89 17.64 3.55 -16.54
N TYR A 90 16.66 3.76 -15.65
CA TYR A 90 15.29 4.07 -16.08
C TYR A 90 15.18 5.58 -16.40
N PHE A 91 14.91 5.90 -17.65
CA PHE A 91 14.71 7.25 -18.16
C PHE A 91 13.34 7.44 -18.82
N GLY A 92 12.38 6.63 -18.43
CA GLY A 92 11.02 6.67 -18.99
C GLY A 92 10.16 7.78 -18.41
N LEU A 93 8.92 7.47 -18.06
CA LEU A 93 7.97 8.41 -17.46
C LEU A 93 8.54 9.03 -16.17
N PHE A 94 8.01 10.19 -15.78
CA PHE A 94 8.43 10.95 -14.59
C PHE A 94 7.97 10.33 -13.25
N ASN A 95 7.54 9.07 -13.24
CA ASN A 95 7.17 8.37 -12.02
C ASN A 95 8.41 8.15 -11.15
N PRO A 96 8.47 8.73 -9.95
CA PRO A 96 9.61 8.52 -9.06
C PRO A 96 9.64 7.07 -8.55
N ALA A 97 10.83 6.59 -8.26
CA ALA A 97 11.00 5.36 -7.50
C ALA A 97 10.37 5.51 -6.10
N ALA A 98 9.80 4.43 -5.57
CA ALA A 98 9.34 4.40 -4.18
C ALA A 98 10.56 4.60 -3.26
N ASN A 99 10.56 5.70 -2.49
CA ASN A 99 11.60 5.97 -1.52
C ASN A 99 11.39 5.12 -0.24
N PHE A 100 12.45 4.94 0.53
CA PHE A 100 12.38 4.12 1.73
C PHE A 100 11.36 4.61 2.78
N PRO A 101 11.23 5.93 3.07
CA PRO A 101 10.16 6.43 3.94
C PRO A 101 8.74 6.06 3.47
N ALA A 102 8.48 6.08 2.16
CA ALA A 102 7.18 5.67 1.62
C ALA A 102 6.91 4.18 1.86
N GLN A 103 7.92 3.31 1.66
CA GLN A 103 7.80 1.87 1.97
C GLN A 103 7.54 1.62 3.47
N CYS A 104 8.17 2.40 4.36
CA CYS A 104 7.87 2.34 5.80
C CYS A 104 6.43 2.78 6.10
N ALA A 105 5.94 3.84 5.45
CA ALA A 105 4.57 4.32 5.62
C ALA A 105 3.54 3.27 5.17
N ASP A 106 3.77 2.61 4.03
CA ASP A 106 2.90 1.52 3.55
C ASP A 106 2.86 0.35 4.53
N ARG A 107 4.00 -0.03 5.14
CA ARG A 107 4.05 -1.08 6.18
C ARG A 107 3.27 -0.67 7.43
N ILE A 108 3.40 0.59 7.88
CA ILE A 108 2.63 1.12 9.00
C ILE A 108 1.14 1.11 8.68
N ALA A 109 0.74 1.61 7.50
CA ALA A 109 -0.64 1.61 7.07
C ALA A 109 -1.22 0.18 6.99
N GLY A 110 -0.47 -0.77 6.45
CA GLY A 110 -0.89 -2.18 6.41
C GLY A 110 -1.05 -2.82 7.80
N ALA A 111 -0.19 -2.44 8.77
CA ALA A 111 -0.27 -2.98 10.13
C ALA A 111 -1.46 -2.44 10.93
N PHE A 112 -1.80 -1.17 10.78
CA PHE A 112 -2.90 -0.52 11.49
C PHE A 112 -4.23 -0.55 10.75
N ASN A 113 -4.19 -0.68 9.42
CA ASN A 113 -5.37 -0.65 8.53
C ASN A 113 -6.38 0.46 8.90
N PRO A 114 -5.97 1.74 8.99
CA PRO A 114 -6.81 2.82 9.48
C PRO A 114 -7.95 3.13 8.53
N GLN A 115 -9.16 3.30 9.07
CA GLN A 115 -10.35 3.68 8.31
C GLN A 115 -10.45 5.21 8.24
N LEU A 116 -10.06 5.82 7.12
CA LEU A 116 -10.11 7.28 6.93
C LEU A 116 -11.51 7.83 6.63
N ALA A 117 -12.52 6.98 6.56
CA ALA A 117 -13.89 7.38 6.22
C ALA A 117 -14.56 8.24 7.31
N SER A 118 -14.11 8.19 8.56
CA SER A 118 -14.64 9.03 9.62
C SER A 118 -13.60 9.36 10.69
N SER A 119 -13.67 10.60 11.21
CA SER A 119 -12.86 11.04 12.35
C SER A 119 -13.19 10.30 13.64
N GLY A 120 -14.38 9.69 13.75
CA GLY A 120 -14.78 8.90 14.91
C GLY A 120 -14.03 7.57 15.00
N SER A 121 -13.75 6.93 13.87
CA SER A 121 -13.04 5.63 13.81
C SER A 121 -11.52 5.77 13.72
N SER A 122 -11.03 6.88 13.17
CA SER A 122 -9.60 7.12 12.94
C SER A 122 -9.22 8.59 13.16
N PRO A 123 -9.35 9.12 14.39
CA PRO A 123 -9.14 10.55 14.64
C PRO A 123 -7.71 10.99 14.29
N ALA A 124 -6.68 10.27 14.71
CA ALA A 124 -5.29 10.67 14.45
C ALA A 124 -4.90 10.60 12.97
N PRO A 125 -5.17 9.53 12.20
CA PRO A 125 -4.92 9.49 10.76
C PRO A 125 -5.64 10.61 9.99
N VAL A 126 -6.88 10.92 10.32
CA VAL A 126 -7.64 12.00 9.66
C VAL A 126 -7.01 13.37 9.92
N GLU A 127 -6.57 13.66 11.14
CA GLU A 127 -5.88 14.92 11.48
C GLU A 127 -4.50 15.02 10.80
N ILE A 128 -3.75 13.92 10.75
CA ILE A 128 -2.47 13.86 10.03
C ILE A 128 -2.68 14.16 8.55
N GLU A 129 -3.66 13.52 7.91
CA GLU A 129 -3.99 13.75 6.50
C GLU A 129 -4.35 15.22 6.26
N ALA A 130 -5.28 15.76 7.05
CA ALA A 130 -5.71 17.15 6.93
C ALA A 130 -4.53 18.13 7.12
N HIS A 131 -3.61 17.84 8.04
CA HIS A 131 -2.40 18.65 8.24
C HIS A 131 -1.47 18.60 7.04
N VAL A 132 -1.17 17.42 6.51
CA VAL A 132 -0.31 17.24 5.34
C VAL A 132 -0.89 17.95 4.11
N ILE A 133 -2.20 17.82 3.89
CA ILE A 133 -2.88 18.50 2.78
C ILE A 133 -2.77 20.03 2.94
N ARG A 134 -2.99 20.56 4.14
CA ARG A 134 -2.83 22.02 4.39
C ARG A 134 -1.41 22.50 4.15
N ALA A 135 -0.41 21.78 4.66
CA ALA A 135 1.01 22.10 4.45
C ALA A 135 1.37 22.08 2.96
N HIS A 136 0.94 21.05 2.24
CA HIS A 136 1.20 20.93 0.80
C HIS A 136 0.53 22.04 -0.02
N ARG A 137 -0.69 22.46 0.33
CA ARG A 137 -1.36 23.60 -0.30
C ARG A 137 -0.64 24.93 -0.02
N ALA A 138 -0.09 25.11 1.18
CA ALA A 138 0.66 26.31 1.54
C ALA A 138 1.97 26.46 0.71
N THR A 139 2.65 25.36 0.40
CA THR A 139 3.90 25.38 -0.38
C THR A 139 3.69 25.66 -1.88
N ARG A 140 2.50 25.44 -2.41
CA ARG A 140 2.18 25.62 -3.84
C ARG A 140 1.81 27.07 -4.23
N GLY A 141 1.65 27.99 -3.28
CA GLY A 141 1.27 29.37 -3.53
C GLY A 141 -0.20 29.58 -3.92
N PRO A 142 -0.63 30.86 -4.12
CA PRO A 142 -2.02 31.21 -4.35
C PRO A 142 -2.63 30.56 -5.61
N ALA A 143 -1.89 30.43 -6.70
CA ALA A 143 -2.38 29.84 -7.95
C ALA A 143 -2.76 28.36 -7.86
N ALA A 144 -2.29 27.64 -6.85
CA ALA A 144 -2.67 26.24 -6.64
C ALA A 144 -3.96 26.09 -5.80
N ARG A 145 -4.37 27.14 -5.10
CA ARG A 145 -5.64 27.17 -4.35
C ARG A 145 -6.86 27.22 -5.26
N GLU A 146 -6.70 27.74 -6.48
CA GLU A 146 -7.78 27.89 -7.47
C GLU A 146 -8.02 26.60 -8.29
N ARG A 147 -7.11 25.64 -8.30
CA ARG A 147 -7.18 24.43 -9.13
C ARG A 147 -7.98 23.27 -8.53
N GLY A 148 -8.81 23.54 -7.54
CA GLY A 148 -9.69 22.53 -6.93
C GLY A 148 -8.98 21.54 -6.01
N PRO A 149 -9.74 20.63 -5.40
CA PRO A 149 -9.25 19.68 -4.43
C PRO A 149 -8.27 18.69 -5.04
N LEU A 150 -7.23 18.33 -4.27
CA LEU A 150 -6.40 17.17 -4.57
C LEU A 150 -7.32 15.94 -4.66
N HIS A 151 -6.99 15.00 -5.53
CA HIS A 151 -7.79 13.82 -5.90
C HIS A 151 -8.39 12.99 -4.74
N HIS A 152 -8.02 13.26 -3.51
CA HIS A 152 -8.56 12.62 -2.30
C HIS A 152 -10.06 12.93 -2.08
N GLU A 153 -10.58 14.06 -2.58
CA GLU A 153 -12.01 14.38 -2.50
C GLU A 153 -12.89 13.47 -3.38
N ARG A 154 -12.31 12.71 -4.31
CA ARG A 154 -13.08 11.76 -5.15
C ARG A 154 -13.49 10.47 -4.43
N PHE A 155 -12.84 10.09 -3.35
CA PHE A 155 -13.15 8.86 -2.60
C PHE A 155 -13.77 9.07 -1.22
N GLY A 156 -13.75 10.28 -0.68
CA GLY A 156 -14.31 10.60 0.63
C GLY A 156 -14.98 11.99 0.72
N GLY A 157 -15.05 12.71 -0.39
CA GLY A 157 -15.25 14.15 -0.43
C GLY A 157 -16.60 14.68 0.04
N GLU A 158 -17.67 13.93 -0.07
CA GLU A 158 -18.98 14.47 0.34
C GLU A 158 -19.17 14.47 1.87
N LEU A 159 -18.62 13.51 2.59
CA LEU A 159 -18.75 13.43 4.05
C LEU A 159 -17.75 14.35 4.78
N HIS A 160 -16.54 14.52 4.28
CA HIS A 160 -15.50 15.34 4.92
C HIS A 160 -15.75 16.85 4.73
N GLY A 161 -16.22 17.26 3.56
CA GLY A 161 -16.60 18.65 3.30
C GLY A 161 -17.78 19.13 4.15
N ALA A 162 -18.68 18.22 4.55
CA ALA A 162 -19.81 18.54 5.42
C ALA A 162 -19.37 18.77 6.88
N HIS A 163 -18.41 17.99 7.41
CA HIS A 163 -17.90 18.15 8.76
C HIS A 163 -17.07 19.43 8.93
N LEU A 164 -16.18 19.76 8.00
CA LEU A 164 -15.40 21.00 8.06
C LEU A 164 -16.27 22.25 7.94
N ARG A 165 -17.39 22.18 7.23
CA ARG A 165 -18.37 23.29 7.17
C ARG A 165 -19.24 23.39 8.43
N ALA A 166 -19.53 22.27 9.10
CA ALA A 166 -20.26 22.27 10.37
C ALA A 166 -19.42 22.86 11.50
N ASP A 167 -18.12 22.51 11.56
CA ASP A 167 -17.20 23.05 12.58
C ASP A 167 -16.90 24.53 12.36
N ALA A 168 -16.76 24.99 11.11
CA ALA A 168 -16.62 26.40 10.79
C ALA A 168 -17.85 27.24 11.18
N ARG A 169 -19.06 26.68 11.12
CA ARG A 169 -20.28 27.35 11.57
C ARG A 169 -20.45 27.34 13.09
N ARG A 170 -19.90 26.37 13.82
CA ARG A 170 -19.89 26.33 15.28
C ARG A 170 -18.86 27.27 15.89
N ALA A 171 -17.76 27.56 15.20
CA ALA A 171 -16.74 28.51 15.62
C ALA A 171 -17.12 29.99 15.36
N ALA A 172 -18.20 30.23 14.61
CA ALA A 172 -18.69 31.58 14.26
C ALA A 172 -19.97 31.99 15.04
N LEU A 173 -20.40 31.17 16.02
CA LEU A 173 -21.45 31.46 17.02
C LEU A 173 -20.85 31.57 18.42
#